data_1bae2567c33acb387be7e5285f11598f
#
_entry.id   1bae2567c33acb387be7e5285f11598f
#
_cell.length_a   1.000
_cell.length_b   1.000
_cell.length_c   1.000
_cell.angle_alpha   90.00
_cell.angle_beta   90.00
_cell.angle_gamma   90.00
#
_symmetry.space_group_name_H-M   'P 1'
#
loop_
_entity.id
_entity.type
_entity.pdbx_description
1 polymer ?
#
loop_
_entity_poly.entity_id
_entity_poly.type
_entity_poly.pdbx_seq_one_letter_code
_entity_poly.pdbx_strand_id
1 'polypeptide(L)'
;MTQDGQGLGGQERLMTGGPLIVQSDRTVLLESDHPDAAEAAIAIAPFAQLSKTPEHVHTYTITPLGLWNARASGHDAESVVDVLLDYAKHPVPHALLLDIVDVMDRWGVLTLHQSPVHGLVLESTDAALLAHLLEQPDLAGKTGARIDEATVTVHPSERGELKHVLLKLGHPVADRAGYVDGEAHRMALAHESHEPTDADGTGAGAVTTASVAGSSGTAGGDPQAWSLRPYQQRAVDTFLAGESGVVVLPCGAGKTIVGAAAMARVSTTTLILVTNSVSAKQWKAELLRRTTLTEDEIGEYSGSVKEIRPVTIATYQVLTTRRKGSYLHLELLDARDWGLVVYDEVHLLPAPVFRLTASLQARRRLGLTATLVREDGREDEVFSLIGPKQFEVPWKEIERDGFIASATCHEIRVPLASDMRRAYGSAEGEDRYRMAATADTKVPVVRQLVAEHPESQILVIGQYIDQLEELGEALNAPVLTGKTPEREREELYADFRAGRVRVLVVSKVANFSVDLPEASVAIQVSGAFGSRQEEAQRLGRILRPKAHAEAATFYTVVTADTVDERFAGHRRRFLTEQGYAYTIETR
;
A
#
# COMPACT_ATOMS: atom_id res chain seq x y z
N MET A 1 12.39 48.06 -1.16
CA MET A 1 11.51 48.18 0.01
C MET A 1 10.29 47.34 -0.28
N THR A 2 10.32 46.16 0.25
CA THR A 2 9.37 45.46 1.14
C THR A 2 9.92 44.06 1.37
N GLN A 3 10.73 43.91 2.39
CA GLN A 3 10.85 42.70 3.18
C GLN A 3 9.79 42.88 4.27
N ASP A 4 8.99 41.85 4.52
CA ASP A 4 8.38 41.46 5.78
C ASP A 4 7.15 40.62 5.51
N GLY A 5 7.31 39.32 5.59
CA GLY A 5 6.19 38.33 5.46
C GLY A 5 6.50 36.94 6.02
N GLN A 6 7.64 36.74 6.70
CA GLN A 6 8.01 35.41 7.23
C GLN A 6 8.16 35.35 8.77
N GLY A 7 7.71 36.37 9.51
CA GLY A 7 7.96 36.45 10.96
C GLY A 7 6.77 36.21 11.89
N LEU A 8 5.54 36.07 11.39
CA LEU A 8 4.35 36.04 12.27
C LEU A 8 3.88 34.60 12.64
N GLY A 9 4.16 33.59 11.83
CA GLY A 9 3.73 32.22 12.13
C GLY A 9 4.49 31.53 13.28
N GLY A 10 5.74 31.91 13.52
CA GLY A 10 6.55 31.29 14.58
C GLY A 10 6.28 31.83 15.99
N GLN A 11 5.79 33.07 16.11
CA GLN A 11 5.45 33.64 17.41
C GLN A 11 4.08 33.26 17.93
N GLU A 12 3.10 32.99 17.04
CA GLU A 12 1.79 32.47 17.43
C GLU A 12 1.86 31.00 17.87
N ARG A 13 2.71 30.16 17.26
CA ARG A 13 2.96 28.78 17.70
C ARG A 13 3.49 28.67 19.13
N LEU A 14 4.31 29.63 19.57
CA LEU A 14 4.85 29.67 20.94
C LEU A 14 3.80 29.99 22.02
N MET A 15 2.64 30.51 21.64
CA MET A 15 1.59 30.94 22.58
C MET A 15 0.48 29.89 22.80
N THR A 16 0.29 28.92 21.87
CA THR A 16 -0.79 27.92 21.95
C THR A 16 -0.30 26.49 22.20
N GLY A 17 1.00 26.22 22.11
CA GLY A 17 1.56 24.86 22.08
C GLY A 17 1.20 24.13 20.77
N GLY A 18 1.94 23.11 20.40
CA GLY A 18 1.64 22.29 19.24
C GLY A 18 0.55 21.25 19.52
N PRO A 19 0.07 20.51 18.48
CA PRO A 19 -0.97 19.49 18.62
C PRO A 19 -0.47 18.18 19.23
N LEU A 20 0.85 17.97 19.39
CA LEU A 20 1.43 16.70 19.83
C LEU A 20 1.74 16.67 21.33
N ILE A 21 1.33 15.60 21.98
CA ILE A 21 1.77 15.25 23.35
C ILE A 21 2.63 14.00 23.23
N VAL A 22 3.94 14.18 23.39
CA VAL A 22 4.93 13.11 23.22
C VAL A 22 5.26 12.48 24.57
N GLN A 23 5.12 11.16 24.68
CA GLN A 23 5.33 10.38 25.90
C GLN A 23 6.65 9.60 25.84
N SER A 24 7.19 9.25 26.99
CA SER A 24 8.48 8.55 27.10
C SER A 24 8.46 7.10 26.61
N ASP A 25 7.28 6.50 26.47
CA ASP A 25 7.06 5.13 25.97
C ASP A 25 6.92 5.04 24.44
N ARG A 26 7.34 6.09 23.71
CA ARG A 26 7.20 6.22 22.27
C ARG A 26 5.76 6.40 21.79
N THR A 27 4.83 6.72 22.68
CA THR A 27 3.47 7.10 22.34
C THR A 27 3.41 8.59 22.04
N VAL A 28 2.74 8.96 20.94
CA VAL A 28 2.46 10.34 20.54
C VAL A 28 0.97 10.51 20.43
N LEU A 29 0.40 11.43 21.21
CA LEU A 29 -1.01 11.79 21.12
C LEU A 29 -1.14 13.04 20.25
N LEU A 30 -2.02 13.02 19.28
CA LEU A 30 -2.35 14.14 18.40
C LEU A 30 -3.76 14.64 18.74
N GLU A 31 -3.89 15.90 19.14
CA GLU A 31 -5.18 16.57 19.32
C GLU A 31 -5.77 16.90 17.94
N SER A 32 -6.78 16.12 17.49
CA SER A 32 -7.34 16.21 16.14
C SER A 32 -8.07 17.53 15.85
N ASP A 33 -8.55 18.23 16.88
CA ASP A 33 -9.24 19.50 16.75
C ASP A 33 -8.28 20.71 16.67
N HIS A 34 -6.98 20.50 16.82
CA HIS A 34 -6.00 21.57 16.73
C HIS A 34 -5.82 22.07 15.29
N PRO A 35 -5.67 23.38 15.02
CA PRO A 35 -5.52 23.92 13.66
C PRO A 35 -4.37 23.25 12.86
N ASP A 36 -3.25 22.95 13.51
CA ASP A 36 -2.06 22.35 12.90
C ASP A 36 -2.10 20.80 12.91
N ALA A 37 -3.22 20.17 13.33
CA ALA A 37 -3.29 18.71 13.49
C ALA A 37 -3.01 17.95 12.20
N ALA A 38 -3.56 18.43 11.07
CA ALA A 38 -3.36 17.79 9.77
C ALA A 38 -1.90 17.87 9.31
N GLU A 39 -1.24 19.02 9.52
CA GLU A 39 0.16 19.23 9.18
C GLU A 39 1.08 18.35 10.05
N ALA A 40 0.84 18.33 11.35
CA ALA A 40 1.56 17.48 12.30
C ALA A 40 1.39 15.99 11.99
N ALA A 41 0.19 15.54 11.63
CA ALA A 41 -0.05 14.15 11.24
C ALA A 41 0.78 13.74 10.02
N ILE A 42 0.87 14.62 9.02
CA ILE A 42 1.71 14.41 7.82
C ILE A 42 3.20 14.37 8.21
N ALA A 43 3.63 15.27 9.07
CA ALA A 43 5.02 15.36 9.49
C ALA A 43 5.51 14.14 10.28
N ILE A 44 4.66 13.54 11.13
CA ILE A 44 5.04 12.34 11.90
C ILE A 44 4.80 11.02 11.16
N ALA A 45 4.02 11.00 10.08
CA ALA A 45 3.69 9.79 9.32
C ALA A 45 4.91 8.97 8.83
N PRO A 46 6.06 9.55 8.46
CA PRO A 46 7.23 8.79 8.05
C PRO A 46 7.77 7.84 9.12
N PHE A 47 7.64 8.18 10.42
CA PHE A 47 8.28 7.44 11.51
C PHE A 47 7.33 6.99 12.63
N ALA A 48 6.09 7.46 12.65
CA ALA A 48 5.10 7.11 13.66
C ALA A 48 3.89 6.42 13.02
N GLN A 49 3.46 5.33 13.63
CA GLN A 49 2.32 4.54 13.17
C GLN A 49 1.08 4.87 14.00
N LEU A 50 -0.04 5.16 13.33
CA LEU A 50 -1.30 5.43 13.99
C LEU A 50 -1.84 4.16 14.67
N SER A 51 -2.06 4.25 15.99
CA SER A 51 -2.48 3.12 16.83
C SER A 51 -3.96 3.16 17.21
N LYS A 52 -4.51 4.36 17.51
CA LYS A 52 -5.91 4.54 17.90
C LYS A 52 -6.44 5.87 17.37
N THR A 53 -7.75 5.94 17.07
CA THR A 53 -8.43 7.10 16.52
C THR A 53 -9.72 7.46 17.28
N PRO A 54 -9.65 7.79 18.57
CA PRO A 54 -10.77 8.43 19.25
C PRO A 54 -11.09 9.79 18.58
N GLU A 55 -12.29 10.31 18.82
CA GLU A 55 -12.84 11.47 18.11
C GLU A 55 -11.95 12.73 18.22
N HIS A 56 -11.37 13.00 19.39
CA HIS A 56 -10.62 14.22 19.66
C HIS A 56 -9.10 14.02 19.81
N VAL A 57 -8.62 12.79 19.96
CA VAL A 57 -7.21 12.51 20.19
C VAL A 57 -6.79 11.25 19.45
N HIS A 58 -5.91 11.38 18.48
CA HIS A 58 -5.31 10.25 17.80
C HIS A 58 -4.05 9.77 18.53
N THR A 59 -3.85 8.48 18.63
CA THR A 59 -2.66 7.90 19.26
C THR A 59 -1.75 7.30 18.19
N TYR A 60 -0.52 7.78 18.13
CA TYR A 60 0.55 7.23 17.30
C TYR A 60 1.58 6.51 18.17
N THR A 61 2.32 5.58 17.57
CA THR A 61 3.42 4.87 18.21
C THR A 61 4.65 4.96 17.33
N ILE A 62 5.76 5.44 17.88
CA ILE A 62 7.07 5.43 17.23
C ILE A 62 7.66 4.02 17.39
N THR A 63 7.87 3.32 16.27
CA THR A 63 8.44 1.97 16.30
C THR A 63 9.86 1.97 15.75
N PRO A 64 10.75 1.04 16.16
CA PRO A 64 12.07 0.92 15.55
C PRO A 64 12.01 0.75 14.04
N LEU A 65 11.09 -0.06 13.56
CA LEU A 65 10.88 -0.26 12.12
C LEU A 65 10.46 1.05 11.40
N GLY A 66 9.58 1.85 12.02
CA GLY A 66 9.20 3.18 11.52
C GLY A 66 10.40 4.11 11.41
N LEU A 67 11.25 4.16 12.44
CA LEU A 67 12.47 4.97 12.44
C LEU A 67 13.48 4.51 11.37
N TRP A 68 13.66 3.20 11.18
CA TRP A 68 14.54 2.69 10.12
C TRP A 68 13.98 2.94 8.72
N ASN A 69 12.66 2.87 8.54
CA ASN A 69 12.01 3.27 7.28
C ASN A 69 12.23 4.75 6.98
N ALA A 70 12.06 5.62 7.98
CA ALA A 70 12.32 7.04 7.84
C ALA A 70 13.79 7.29 7.46
N ARG A 71 14.74 6.65 8.15
CA ARG A 71 16.17 6.77 7.86
C ARG A 71 16.52 6.31 6.44
N ALA A 72 15.96 5.19 6.01
CA ALA A 72 16.17 4.66 4.66
C ALA A 72 15.54 5.54 3.57
N SER A 73 14.48 6.28 3.90
CA SER A 73 13.82 7.25 3.00
C SER A 73 14.48 8.64 3.00
N GLY A 74 15.61 8.80 3.71
CA GLY A 74 16.41 10.02 3.70
C GLY A 74 16.15 10.97 4.86
N HIS A 75 15.28 10.64 5.82
CA HIS A 75 15.13 11.40 7.06
C HIS A 75 16.25 11.04 8.02
N ASP A 76 16.98 12.03 8.53
CA ASP A 76 17.93 11.81 9.60
C ASP A 76 17.30 11.94 10.99
N ALA A 77 18.06 11.60 12.02
CA ALA A 77 17.57 11.68 13.39
C ALA A 77 17.27 13.13 13.82
N GLU A 78 18.01 14.10 13.31
CA GLU A 78 17.81 15.52 13.57
C GLU A 78 16.45 15.98 13.05
N SER A 79 16.12 15.66 11.80
CA SER A 79 14.81 16.00 11.21
C SER A 79 13.63 15.36 11.94
N VAL A 80 13.77 14.12 12.42
CA VAL A 80 12.72 13.45 13.22
C VAL A 80 12.55 14.13 14.57
N VAL A 81 13.64 14.47 15.23
CA VAL A 81 13.64 15.20 16.51
C VAL A 81 13.02 16.58 16.34
N ASP A 82 13.41 17.32 15.30
CA ASP A 82 12.88 18.67 15.02
C ASP A 82 11.37 18.64 14.82
N VAL A 83 10.84 17.66 14.05
CA VAL A 83 9.39 17.49 13.88
C VAL A 83 8.68 17.28 15.22
N LEU A 84 9.25 16.45 16.11
CA LEU A 84 8.65 16.24 17.43
C LEU A 84 8.70 17.50 18.30
N LEU A 85 9.78 18.28 18.24
CA LEU A 85 9.93 19.52 19.00
C LEU A 85 9.03 20.64 18.46
N ASP A 86 8.93 20.78 17.14
CA ASP A 86 8.16 21.85 16.49
C ASP A 86 6.65 21.72 16.74
N TYR A 87 6.15 20.48 16.79
CA TYR A 87 4.71 20.21 16.97
C TYR A 87 4.35 19.83 18.40
N ALA A 88 5.29 19.73 19.33
CA ALA A 88 5.01 19.35 20.70
C ALA A 88 4.27 20.43 21.48
N LYS A 89 3.23 20.01 22.25
CA LYS A 89 2.51 20.85 23.21
C LYS A 89 3.30 21.07 24.51
N HIS A 90 4.08 20.07 24.89
CA HIS A 90 4.87 20.05 26.11
C HIS A 90 6.31 19.63 25.79
N PRO A 91 7.28 19.91 26.68
CA PRO A 91 8.65 19.46 26.49
C PRO A 91 8.72 17.96 26.20
N VAL A 92 9.38 17.59 25.11
CA VAL A 92 9.58 16.19 24.71
C VAL A 92 10.56 15.52 25.69
N PRO A 93 10.29 14.31 26.16
CA PRO A 93 11.17 13.58 27.08
C PRO A 93 12.56 13.37 26.46
N HIS A 94 13.60 13.87 27.12
CA HIS A 94 14.97 13.79 26.61
C HIS A 94 15.46 12.36 26.37
N ALA A 95 15.05 11.42 27.23
CA ALA A 95 15.38 10.00 27.05
C ALA A 95 14.83 9.41 25.73
N LEU A 96 13.64 9.86 25.30
CA LEU A 96 13.06 9.44 24.04
C LEU A 96 13.86 10.00 22.84
N LEU A 97 14.31 11.25 22.92
CA LEU A 97 15.11 11.86 21.84
C LEU A 97 16.43 11.09 21.64
N LEU A 98 17.11 10.73 22.74
CA LEU A 98 18.31 9.90 22.67
C LEU A 98 18.04 8.50 22.12
N ASP A 99 16.94 7.89 22.52
CA ASP A 99 16.52 6.58 22.04
C ASP A 99 16.21 6.59 20.53
N ILE A 100 15.57 7.64 20.02
CA ILE A 100 15.33 7.82 18.57
C ILE A 100 16.65 7.87 17.82
N VAL A 101 17.60 8.68 18.28
CA VAL A 101 18.93 8.81 17.66
C VAL A 101 19.63 7.44 17.65
N ASP A 102 19.68 6.75 18.80
CA ASP A 102 20.33 5.43 18.92
C ASP A 102 19.70 4.40 17.96
N VAL A 103 18.38 4.37 17.86
CA VAL A 103 17.69 3.44 16.96
C VAL A 103 17.96 3.77 15.49
N MET A 104 17.91 5.05 15.11
CA MET A 104 18.12 5.46 13.71
C MET A 104 19.57 5.27 13.25
N ASP A 105 20.53 5.47 14.13
CA ASP A 105 21.96 5.30 13.83
C ASP A 105 22.37 3.84 13.60
N ARG A 106 21.54 2.88 14.00
CA ARG A 106 21.77 1.46 13.68
C ARG A 106 21.57 1.14 12.20
N TRP A 107 20.84 1.96 11.45
CA TRP A 107 20.68 1.77 10.02
C TRP A 107 21.99 2.06 9.26
N GLY A 108 22.43 1.07 8.46
CA GLY A 108 23.64 1.18 7.67
C GLY A 108 24.93 0.79 8.39
N VAL A 109 24.86 0.47 9.70
CA VAL A 109 26.00 -0.13 10.42
C VAL A 109 26.34 -1.51 9.84
N LEU A 110 25.32 -2.31 9.53
CA LEU A 110 25.46 -3.57 8.84
C LEU A 110 25.08 -3.42 7.37
N THR A 111 25.95 -3.84 6.47
CA THR A 111 25.75 -3.78 5.02
C THR A 111 26.03 -5.13 4.39
N LEU A 112 25.09 -5.62 3.57
CA LEU A 112 25.32 -6.74 2.66
C LEU A 112 25.75 -6.18 1.30
N HIS A 113 26.85 -6.66 0.78
CA HIS A 113 27.32 -6.30 -0.57
C HIS A 113 28.05 -7.46 -1.26
N GLN A 114 28.25 -7.32 -2.57
CA GLN A 114 28.96 -8.31 -3.38
C GLN A 114 30.45 -7.97 -3.43
N SER A 115 31.27 -8.84 -2.87
CA SER A 115 32.73 -8.78 -3.02
C SER A 115 33.14 -9.52 -4.29
N PRO A 116 34.02 -8.96 -5.15
CA PRO A 116 34.53 -9.64 -6.34
C PRO A 116 35.30 -10.93 -6.04
N VAL A 117 35.86 -11.02 -4.83
CA VAL A 117 36.72 -12.14 -4.42
C VAL A 117 35.97 -13.17 -3.56
N HIS A 118 35.10 -12.69 -2.66
CA HIS A 118 34.50 -13.50 -1.60
C HIS A 118 33.01 -13.81 -1.81
N GLY A 119 32.40 -13.28 -2.89
CA GLY A 119 30.97 -13.41 -3.11
C GLY A 119 30.18 -12.51 -2.19
N LEU A 120 29.04 -12.99 -1.68
CA LEU A 120 28.22 -12.21 -0.74
C LEU A 120 28.92 -12.07 0.60
N VAL A 121 29.03 -10.84 1.08
CA VAL A 121 29.62 -10.53 2.39
C VAL A 121 28.72 -9.62 3.20
N LEU A 122 28.72 -9.86 4.51
CA LEU A 122 28.18 -8.95 5.51
C LEU A 122 29.35 -8.16 6.10
N GLU A 123 29.30 -6.86 5.96
CA GLU A 123 30.28 -5.91 6.51
C GLU A 123 29.63 -5.06 7.59
N SER A 124 30.37 -4.75 8.64
CA SER A 124 29.96 -3.85 9.71
C SER A 124 30.94 -2.69 9.82
N THR A 125 30.43 -1.48 10.03
CA THR A 125 31.26 -0.33 10.42
C THR A 125 31.73 -0.42 11.87
N ASP A 126 31.14 -1.35 12.66
CA ASP A 126 31.51 -1.67 14.04
C ASP A 126 31.92 -3.15 14.15
N ALA A 127 33.22 -3.41 14.22
CA ALA A 127 33.78 -4.75 14.33
C ALA A 127 33.41 -5.46 15.65
N ALA A 128 33.26 -4.70 16.75
CA ALA A 128 32.88 -5.27 18.03
C ALA A 128 31.41 -5.74 18.02
N LEU A 129 30.54 -4.95 17.40
CA LEU A 129 29.15 -5.35 17.18
C LEU A 129 29.08 -6.63 16.34
N LEU A 130 29.82 -6.70 15.22
CA LEU A 130 29.82 -7.90 14.38
C LEU A 130 30.29 -9.14 15.16
N ALA A 131 31.36 -9.02 15.94
CA ALA A 131 31.84 -10.10 16.77
C ALA A 131 30.77 -10.59 17.77
N HIS A 132 30.09 -9.65 18.45
CA HIS A 132 29.02 -9.98 19.37
C HIS A 132 27.82 -10.64 18.69
N LEU A 133 27.42 -10.17 17.50
CA LEU A 133 26.32 -10.75 16.74
C LEU A 133 26.64 -12.19 16.28
N LEU A 134 27.87 -12.46 15.86
CA LEU A 134 28.28 -13.79 15.42
C LEU A 134 28.26 -14.84 16.55
N GLU A 135 28.27 -14.42 17.82
CA GLU A 135 28.10 -15.30 18.99
C GLU A 135 26.65 -15.68 19.25
N GLN A 136 25.67 -15.02 18.61
CA GLN A 136 24.25 -15.29 18.82
C GLN A 136 23.86 -16.65 18.20
N PRO A 137 23.16 -17.52 18.97
CA PRO A 137 22.74 -18.84 18.48
C PRO A 137 21.88 -18.79 17.22
N ASP A 138 21.06 -17.74 17.06
CA ASP A 138 20.16 -17.56 15.93
C ASP A 138 20.91 -17.28 14.60
N LEU A 139 22.15 -16.83 14.67
CA LEU A 139 23.03 -16.62 13.51
C LEU A 139 23.92 -17.81 13.19
N ALA A 140 23.91 -18.85 14.02
CA ALA A 140 24.70 -20.04 13.79
C ALA A 140 24.36 -20.70 12.46
N GLY A 141 25.36 -20.91 11.59
CA GLY A 141 25.20 -21.51 10.27
C GLY A 141 24.64 -20.59 9.18
N LYS A 142 24.30 -19.33 9.50
CA LYS A 142 23.81 -18.35 8.52
C LYS A 142 24.94 -17.48 7.94
N THR A 143 26.09 -17.49 8.59
CA THR A 143 27.32 -16.83 8.15
C THR A 143 28.39 -17.87 7.84
N GLY A 144 29.28 -17.54 6.92
CA GLY A 144 30.39 -18.39 6.53
C GLY A 144 31.73 -17.97 7.19
N ALA A 145 32.81 -18.04 6.45
CA ALA A 145 34.14 -17.71 6.96
C ALA A 145 34.28 -16.21 7.28
N ARG A 146 34.97 -15.92 8.37
CA ARG A 146 35.38 -14.56 8.71
C ARG A 146 36.55 -14.16 7.81
N ILE A 147 36.42 -13.03 7.10
CA ILE A 147 37.43 -12.48 6.21
C ILE A 147 38.41 -11.62 7.00
N ASP A 148 37.85 -10.69 7.81
CA ASP A 148 38.59 -9.82 8.70
C ASP A 148 37.75 -9.48 9.96
N GLU A 149 38.14 -8.45 10.72
CA GLU A 149 37.44 -8.09 11.96
C GLU A 149 36.03 -7.56 11.73
N ALA A 150 35.79 -6.97 10.55
CA ALA A 150 34.53 -6.29 10.21
C ALA A 150 33.70 -7.04 9.14
N THR A 151 34.21 -8.14 8.57
CA THR A 151 33.61 -8.77 7.38
C THR A 151 33.50 -10.28 7.50
N VAL A 152 32.35 -10.83 7.15
CA VAL A 152 32.11 -12.28 7.06
C VAL A 152 31.44 -12.63 5.73
N THR A 153 31.74 -13.83 5.21
CA THR A 153 31.03 -14.35 4.03
C THR A 153 29.60 -14.77 4.40
N VAL A 154 28.69 -14.71 3.45
CA VAL A 154 27.31 -15.18 3.59
C VAL A 154 26.99 -16.09 2.42
N HIS A 155 26.36 -17.24 2.69
CA HIS A 155 25.89 -18.07 1.59
C HIS A 155 24.64 -17.42 0.97
N PRO A 156 24.52 -17.34 -0.36
CA PRO A 156 23.38 -16.69 -1.03
C PRO A 156 22.01 -17.18 -0.57
N SER A 157 21.84 -18.47 -0.26
CA SER A 157 20.59 -19.03 0.24
C SER A 157 20.20 -18.50 1.62
N GLU A 158 21.16 -18.05 2.42
CA GLU A 158 20.94 -17.57 3.79
C GLU A 158 20.65 -16.05 3.85
N ARG A 159 20.79 -15.31 2.73
CA ARG A 159 20.64 -13.86 2.67
C ARG A 159 19.34 -13.35 3.31
N GLY A 160 18.20 -13.96 2.97
CA GLY A 160 16.91 -13.53 3.48
C GLY A 160 16.73 -13.83 4.97
N GLU A 161 17.11 -15.03 5.39
CA GLU A 161 17.01 -15.48 6.77
C GLU A 161 17.97 -14.70 7.69
N LEU A 162 19.19 -14.44 7.23
CA LEU A 162 20.18 -13.63 7.93
C LEU A 162 19.62 -12.22 8.23
N LYS A 163 19.09 -11.56 7.21
CA LYS A 163 18.50 -10.21 7.38
C LYS A 163 17.33 -10.22 8.38
N HIS A 164 16.50 -11.24 8.31
CA HIS A 164 15.37 -11.37 9.22
C HIS A 164 15.82 -11.57 10.67
N VAL A 165 16.82 -12.42 10.91
CA VAL A 165 17.37 -12.64 12.26
C VAL A 165 18.02 -11.36 12.79
N LEU A 166 18.86 -10.71 11.99
CA LEU A 166 19.52 -9.46 12.39
C LEU A 166 18.51 -8.35 12.70
N LEU A 167 17.45 -8.24 11.92
CA LEU A 167 16.37 -7.29 12.19
C LEU A 167 15.67 -7.57 13.55
N LYS A 168 15.40 -8.84 13.87
CA LYS A 168 14.85 -9.25 15.16
C LYS A 168 15.77 -8.94 16.34
N LEU A 169 17.07 -9.02 16.11
CA LEU A 169 18.08 -8.64 17.10
C LEU A 169 18.23 -7.12 17.24
N GLY A 170 17.45 -6.32 16.48
CA GLY A 170 17.49 -4.87 16.54
C GLY A 170 18.60 -4.23 15.68
N HIS A 171 19.17 -4.98 14.74
CA HIS A 171 20.24 -4.53 13.84
C HIS A 171 19.80 -4.69 12.37
N PRO A 172 19.14 -3.70 11.76
CA PRO A 172 18.71 -3.75 10.38
C PRO A 172 19.93 -3.76 9.44
N VAL A 173 19.79 -4.47 8.34
CA VAL A 173 20.85 -4.59 7.33
C VAL A 173 20.52 -3.77 6.10
N ALA A 174 21.41 -2.88 5.70
CA ALA A 174 21.37 -2.21 4.41
C ALA A 174 21.83 -3.19 3.33
N ASP A 175 20.90 -3.74 2.58
CA ASP A 175 21.17 -4.75 1.57
C ASP A 175 21.48 -4.08 0.22
N ARG A 176 22.77 -3.97 -0.09
CA ARG A 176 23.33 -3.45 -1.35
C ARG A 176 23.89 -4.57 -2.24
N ALA A 177 23.68 -5.82 -1.87
CA ALA A 177 24.16 -6.97 -2.61
C ALA A 177 23.20 -7.28 -3.77
N GLY A 178 23.46 -6.72 -4.92
CA GLY A 178 22.87 -7.14 -6.16
C GLY A 178 23.77 -8.17 -6.85
N TYR A 179 23.30 -9.40 -7.06
CA TYR A 179 24.09 -10.45 -7.70
C TYR A 179 23.99 -10.42 -9.20
N VAL A 180 22.80 -10.17 -9.71
CA VAL A 180 22.50 -10.24 -11.14
C VAL A 180 21.85 -8.95 -11.55
N ASP A 181 22.52 -8.24 -12.44
CA ASP A 181 21.92 -7.04 -13.08
C ASP A 181 20.72 -7.41 -13.98
N GLY A 182 20.59 -8.70 -14.27
CA GLY A 182 19.61 -9.27 -15.18
C GLY A 182 20.06 -9.27 -16.63
N GLU A 183 19.41 -10.09 -17.45
CA GLU A 183 19.60 -10.03 -18.89
C GLU A 183 19.06 -8.67 -19.39
N ALA A 184 19.80 -8.00 -20.26
CA ALA A 184 19.34 -6.74 -20.83
C ALA A 184 18.06 -6.97 -21.65
N HIS A 185 17.01 -6.24 -21.35
CA HIS A 185 15.75 -6.27 -22.09
C HIS A 185 15.21 -4.84 -22.20
N ARG A 186 15.34 -4.28 -23.39
CA ARG A 186 14.95 -2.89 -23.64
C ARG A 186 13.44 -2.76 -23.78
N MET A 187 12.88 -1.87 -23.04
CA MET A 187 11.50 -1.41 -23.19
C MET A 187 11.42 0.09 -22.90
N ALA A 188 10.43 0.76 -23.44
CA ALA A 188 10.14 2.15 -23.17
C ALA A 188 8.65 2.31 -22.82
N LEU A 189 8.33 3.39 -22.12
CA LEU A 189 6.93 3.81 -22.03
C LEU A 189 6.47 4.30 -23.40
N ALA A 190 5.28 3.90 -23.83
CA ALA A 190 4.67 4.41 -25.05
C ALA A 190 4.28 5.87 -24.83
N HIS A 191 5.08 6.78 -25.36
CA HIS A 191 4.71 8.19 -25.50
C HIS A 191 4.11 8.37 -26.90
N GLU A 192 3.06 9.11 -27.00
CA GLU A 192 2.62 9.60 -28.31
C GLU A 192 3.65 10.56 -28.87
N SER A 193 3.94 10.33 -30.14
CA SER A 193 4.86 11.01 -31.08
C SER A 193 6.24 10.35 -31.18
N HIS A 194 6.28 9.19 -31.84
CA HIS A 194 7.38 8.92 -32.75
C HIS A 194 6.89 9.27 -34.16
N GLU A 195 7.07 10.51 -34.55
CA GLU A 195 7.25 10.77 -36.00
C GLU A 195 8.48 9.99 -36.45
N PRO A 196 8.41 9.20 -37.53
CA PRO A 196 9.60 8.60 -38.09
C PRO A 196 10.51 9.75 -38.51
N THR A 197 11.64 9.90 -37.81
CA THR A 197 12.70 10.78 -38.33
C THR A 197 13.26 10.11 -39.56
N ASP A 198 12.83 10.61 -40.73
CA ASP A 198 13.57 10.46 -41.94
C ASP A 198 15.00 10.99 -41.70
N ALA A 199 15.96 10.10 -41.93
CA ALA A 199 17.36 10.46 -41.97
C ALA A 199 17.59 11.45 -43.12
N ASP A 200 17.64 12.73 -42.82
CA ASP A 200 18.56 13.66 -43.48
C ASP A 200 18.65 14.97 -42.68
N GLY A 201 19.89 15.38 -42.48
CA GLY A 201 20.25 16.48 -41.64
C GLY A 201 19.90 17.85 -42.17
N THR A 202 19.74 18.72 -41.26
CA THR A 202 20.17 20.14 -41.16
C THR A 202 19.11 21.02 -40.49
N GLY A 203 19.55 21.75 -39.45
CA GLY A 203 19.05 23.12 -39.21
C GLY A 203 18.27 23.37 -37.91
N ALA A 204 19.00 23.81 -36.91
CA ALA A 204 18.73 24.93 -35.99
C ALA A 204 17.32 25.22 -35.46
N GLY A 205 17.14 25.08 -34.14
CA GLY A 205 16.64 26.14 -33.24
C GLY A 205 15.15 26.46 -33.24
N ALA A 206 14.47 26.09 -32.16
CA ALA A 206 13.60 27.04 -31.45
C ALA A 206 13.04 26.38 -30.17
N VAL A 207 13.38 26.95 -29.03
CA VAL A 207 12.76 26.72 -27.72
C VAL A 207 11.38 27.38 -27.71
N THR A 208 10.33 26.64 -27.55
CA THR A 208 9.01 27.21 -27.21
C THR A 208 8.47 26.55 -25.96
N THR A 209 8.42 27.34 -24.90
CA THR A 209 7.67 27.12 -23.67
C THR A 209 6.17 27.08 -23.99
N ALA A 210 5.52 25.95 -23.73
CA ALA A 210 4.07 25.86 -23.79
C ALA A 210 3.49 25.58 -22.38
N SER A 211 2.59 26.48 -22.03
CA SER A 211 1.87 26.63 -20.82
C SER A 211 0.88 25.48 -20.54
N VAL A 212 0.72 25.21 -19.25
CA VAL A 212 -0.27 24.31 -18.65
C VAL A 212 -1.70 24.75 -18.97
N ALA A 213 -2.51 23.87 -19.56
CA ALA A 213 -3.96 23.98 -19.54
C ALA A 213 -4.55 22.56 -19.37
N GLY A 214 -5.35 22.40 -18.31
CA GLY A 214 -6.06 21.16 -18.03
C GLY A 214 -7.15 20.89 -19.06
N SER A 215 -7.32 19.63 -19.42
CA SER A 215 -8.49 19.18 -20.18
C SER A 215 -9.01 17.83 -19.69
N SER A 216 -10.28 17.85 -19.33
CA SER A 216 -11.16 16.71 -19.08
C SER A 216 -11.41 15.94 -20.38
N GLY A 217 -11.07 14.64 -20.43
CA GLY A 217 -11.24 13.81 -21.63
C GLY A 217 -12.56 13.07 -21.66
N THR A 218 -13.38 13.35 -22.65
CA THR A 218 -14.54 12.58 -23.11
C THR A 218 -14.12 11.39 -23.98
N ALA A 219 -14.85 10.27 -23.89
CA ALA A 219 -14.66 9.08 -24.70
C ALA A 219 -14.87 9.40 -26.20
N GLY A 220 -13.87 9.10 -27.03
CA GLY A 220 -13.93 9.22 -28.48
C GLY A 220 -13.04 10.35 -29.02
N GLY A 221 -11.74 10.27 -28.85
CA GLY A 221 -10.77 11.20 -29.43
C GLY A 221 -9.41 10.52 -29.53
N ASP A 222 -8.58 11.02 -30.42
CA ASP A 222 -7.20 10.64 -30.71
C ASP A 222 -6.42 10.21 -29.46
N PRO A 223 -5.49 9.25 -29.60
CA PRO A 223 -4.64 8.81 -28.52
C PRO A 223 -3.87 10.01 -27.94
N GLN A 224 -4.32 10.50 -26.79
CA GLN A 224 -3.78 11.69 -26.14
C GLN A 224 -2.46 11.34 -25.45
N ALA A 225 -1.41 12.12 -25.71
CA ALA A 225 -0.10 11.98 -25.08
C ALA A 225 -0.25 11.88 -23.55
N TRP A 226 0.05 10.71 -23.00
CA TRP A 226 0.06 10.52 -21.56
C TRP A 226 1.48 10.64 -21.00
N SER A 227 1.59 11.14 -19.79
CA SER A 227 2.87 11.22 -19.08
C SER A 227 2.70 10.72 -17.65
N LEU A 228 3.82 10.34 -17.04
CA LEU A 228 3.81 10.04 -15.61
C LEU A 228 3.35 11.27 -14.83
N ARG A 229 2.48 11.05 -13.86
CA ARG A 229 2.11 12.09 -12.90
C ARG A 229 3.30 12.43 -12.00
N PRO A 230 3.41 13.66 -11.47
CA PRO A 230 4.58 14.08 -10.69
C PRO A 230 4.93 13.13 -9.54
N TYR A 231 3.93 12.63 -8.81
CA TYR A 231 4.17 11.67 -7.73
C TYR A 231 4.62 10.30 -8.24
N GLN A 232 4.15 9.85 -9.41
CA GLN A 232 4.60 8.60 -10.04
C GLN A 232 6.06 8.71 -10.45
N GLN A 233 6.45 9.84 -11.03
CA GLN A 233 7.85 10.11 -11.39
C GLN A 233 8.74 10.09 -10.14
N ARG A 234 8.35 10.81 -9.05
CA ARG A 234 9.08 10.79 -7.77
C ARG A 234 9.21 9.38 -7.21
N ALA A 235 8.13 8.57 -7.27
CA ALA A 235 8.15 7.19 -6.79
C ALA A 235 9.18 6.34 -7.55
N VAL A 236 9.23 6.47 -8.87
CA VAL A 236 10.21 5.76 -9.72
C VAL A 236 11.64 6.23 -9.42
N ASP A 237 11.87 7.54 -9.35
CA ASP A 237 13.19 8.11 -9.11
C ASP A 237 13.72 7.70 -7.72
N THR A 238 12.87 7.73 -6.69
CA THR A 238 13.22 7.27 -5.34
C THR A 238 13.56 5.78 -5.31
N PHE A 239 12.75 4.95 -5.97
CA PHE A 239 13.03 3.51 -6.08
C PHE A 239 14.37 3.24 -6.77
N LEU A 240 14.64 3.94 -7.88
CA LEU A 240 15.91 3.75 -8.62
C LEU A 240 17.13 4.18 -7.81
N ALA A 241 17.00 5.21 -6.99
CA ALA A 241 18.07 5.64 -6.08
C ALA A 241 18.35 4.63 -4.97
N GLY A 242 17.31 3.96 -4.46
CA GLY A 242 17.42 2.93 -3.41
C GLY A 242 17.62 1.51 -3.91
N GLU A 243 17.41 1.26 -5.21
CA GLU A 243 17.47 -0.05 -5.90
C GLU A 243 16.51 -1.12 -5.38
N SER A 244 16.10 -1.06 -4.11
CA SER A 244 15.17 -2.03 -3.50
C SER A 244 14.34 -1.35 -2.42
N GLY A 245 13.04 -1.62 -2.42
CA GLY A 245 12.13 -1.08 -1.42
C GLY A 245 10.66 -1.09 -1.84
N VAL A 246 9.82 -0.53 -0.98
CA VAL A 246 8.37 -0.52 -1.14
C VAL A 246 7.88 0.88 -1.51
N VAL A 247 7.03 0.95 -2.53
CA VAL A 247 6.28 2.14 -2.93
C VAL A 247 4.82 1.96 -2.51
N VAL A 248 4.35 2.88 -1.69
CA VAL A 248 2.97 2.90 -1.18
C VAL A 248 2.18 3.97 -1.90
N LEU A 249 1.16 3.55 -2.67
CA LEU A 249 0.30 4.43 -3.45
C LEU A 249 -1.16 4.02 -3.32
N PRO A 250 -2.10 4.96 -3.24
CA PRO A 250 -3.53 4.67 -3.21
C PRO A 250 -4.00 3.72 -4.31
N CYS A 251 -5.13 3.04 -4.08
CA CYS A 251 -5.83 2.37 -5.15
C CYS A 251 -6.23 3.38 -6.23
N GLY A 252 -6.03 3.04 -7.51
CA GLY A 252 -6.30 3.96 -8.62
C GLY A 252 -5.20 4.99 -8.91
N ALA A 253 -4.17 5.11 -8.06
CA ALA A 253 -3.03 6.01 -8.30
C ALA A 253 -2.03 5.51 -9.37
N GLY A 254 -2.28 4.36 -10.00
CA GLY A 254 -1.46 3.83 -11.08
C GLY A 254 -0.21 3.09 -10.62
N LYS A 255 -0.30 2.24 -9.59
CA LYS A 255 0.81 1.36 -9.15
C LYS A 255 1.44 0.58 -10.29
N THR A 256 0.60 -0.02 -11.17
CA THR A 256 1.06 -0.76 -12.36
C THR A 256 1.90 0.12 -13.30
N ILE A 257 1.52 1.40 -13.45
CA ILE A 257 2.26 2.36 -14.28
C ILE A 257 3.62 2.67 -13.65
N VAL A 258 3.69 2.83 -12.32
CA VAL A 258 4.97 3.01 -11.61
C VAL A 258 5.87 1.80 -11.80
N GLY A 259 5.31 0.58 -11.70
CA GLY A 259 6.05 -0.65 -12.00
C GLY A 259 6.56 -0.70 -13.44
N ALA A 260 5.72 -0.39 -14.43
CA ALA A 260 6.10 -0.32 -15.85
C ALA A 260 7.18 0.74 -16.11
N ALA A 261 7.08 1.90 -15.46
CA ALA A 261 8.10 2.96 -15.57
C ALA A 261 9.43 2.55 -14.93
N ALA A 262 9.40 1.88 -13.78
CA ALA A 262 10.61 1.32 -13.17
C ALA A 262 11.25 0.27 -14.08
N MET A 263 10.47 -0.64 -14.68
CA MET A 263 10.94 -1.62 -15.66
C MET A 263 11.62 -0.94 -16.86
N ALA A 264 10.99 0.09 -17.42
CA ALA A 264 11.55 0.83 -18.56
C ALA A 264 12.90 1.49 -18.23
N ARG A 265 13.03 2.04 -17.03
CA ARG A 265 14.28 2.68 -16.58
C ARG A 265 15.37 1.68 -16.24
N VAL A 266 15.00 0.51 -15.69
CA VAL A 266 15.95 -0.57 -15.37
C VAL A 266 16.39 -1.33 -16.62
N SER A 267 15.49 -1.51 -17.61
CA SER A 267 15.76 -2.15 -18.91
C SER A 267 16.37 -3.56 -18.81
N THR A 268 15.82 -4.40 -17.94
CA THR A 268 16.26 -5.78 -17.73
C THR A 268 15.08 -6.76 -17.69
N THR A 269 15.38 -8.05 -17.78
CA THR A 269 14.38 -9.11 -17.54
C THR A 269 13.69 -8.89 -16.20
N THR A 270 12.37 -9.01 -16.21
CA THR A 270 11.54 -8.70 -15.04
C THR A 270 10.59 -9.83 -14.69
N LEU A 271 10.59 -10.22 -13.41
CA LEU A 271 9.60 -11.12 -12.82
C LEU A 271 8.57 -10.29 -12.03
N ILE A 272 7.30 -10.36 -12.43
CA ILE A 272 6.20 -9.67 -11.75
C ILE A 272 5.38 -10.71 -10.99
N LEU A 273 5.28 -10.55 -9.68
CA LEU A 273 4.55 -11.45 -8.80
C LEU A 273 3.23 -10.80 -8.39
N VAL A 274 2.12 -11.47 -8.68
CA VAL A 274 0.76 -10.95 -8.47
C VAL A 274 -0.09 -11.90 -7.63
N THR A 275 -1.20 -11.43 -7.10
CA THR A 275 -2.06 -12.19 -6.19
C THR A 275 -2.86 -13.30 -6.89
N ASN A 276 -3.31 -13.07 -8.12
CA ASN A 276 -4.19 -13.99 -8.86
C ASN A 276 -4.10 -13.79 -10.38
N SER A 277 -4.77 -14.65 -11.14
CA SER A 277 -4.77 -14.64 -12.61
C SER A 277 -5.46 -13.40 -13.21
N VAL A 278 -6.42 -12.80 -12.51
CA VAL A 278 -7.06 -11.56 -12.98
C VAL A 278 -6.07 -10.40 -12.92
N SER A 279 -5.33 -10.29 -11.82
CA SER A 279 -4.25 -9.31 -11.71
C SER A 279 -3.16 -9.53 -12.76
N ALA A 280 -2.84 -10.79 -13.10
CA ALA A 280 -1.89 -11.10 -14.16
C ALA A 280 -2.36 -10.58 -15.53
N LYS A 281 -3.62 -10.82 -15.88
CA LYS A 281 -4.22 -10.29 -17.12
C LYS A 281 -4.27 -8.76 -17.15
N GLN A 282 -4.57 -8.12 -16.02
CA GLN A 282 -4.57 -6.65 -15.90
C GLN A 282 -3.17 -6.07 -16.11
N TRP A 283 -2.14 -6.66 -15.49
CA TRP A 283 -0.76 -6.27 -15.69
C TRP A 283 -0.35 -6.40 -17.15
N LYS A 284 -0.64 -7.58 -17.77
CA LYS A 284 -0.33 -7.80 -19.19
C LYS A 284 -1.00 -6.77 -20.10
N ALA A 285 -2.30 -6.53 -19.91
CA ALA A 285 -3.04 -5.54 -20.70
C ALA A 285 -2.49 -4.11 -20.53
N GLU A 286 -2.12 -3.72 -19.29
CA GLU A 286 -1.56 -2.40 -19.05
C GLU A 286 -0.15 -2.25 -19.62
N LEU A 287 0.70 -3.26 -19.53
CA LEU A 287 2.03 -3.26 -20.14
C LEU A 287 1.93 -3.12 -21.66
N LEU A 288 1.08 -3.90 -22.32
CA LEU A 288 0.85 -3.79 -23.78
C LEU A 288 0.33 -2.42 -24.21
N ARG A 289 -0.50 -1.79 -23.38
CA ARG A 289 -1.08 -0.47 -23.67
C ARG A 289 -0.10 0.67 -23.43
N ARG A 290 0.78 0.56 -22.43
CA ARG A 290 1.58 1.66 -21.90
C ARG A 290 3.07 1.57 -22.18
N THR A 291 3.51 0.48 -22.82
CA THR A 291 4.92 0.26 -23.12
C THR A 291 5.10 -0.22 -24.55
N THR A 292 6.35 -0.29 -24.99
CA THR A 292 6.72 -0.83 -26.30
C THR A 292 6.75 -2.35 -26.37
N LEU A 293 6.41 -3.04 -25.25
CA LEU A 293 6.40 -4.49 -25.18
C LEU A 293 5.34 -5.11 -26.09
N THR A 294 5.70 -6.23 -26.70
CA THR A 294 4.81 -7.04 -27.54
C THR A 294 4.26 -8.26 -26.77
N GLU A 295 3.23 -8.90 -27.31
CA GLU A 295 2.66 -10.14 -26.75
C GLU A 295 3.71 -11.23 -26.53
N ASP A 296 4.69 -11.36 -27.45
CA ASP A 296 5.73 -12.39 -27.40
C ASP A 296 6.80 -12.13 -26.34
N GLU A 297 6.86 -10.94 -25.79
CA GLU A 297 7.82 -10.56 -24.74
C GLU A 297 7.25 -10.71 -23.33
N ILE A 298 5.91 -10.86 -23.21
CA ILE A 298 5.21 -10.97 -21.93
C ILE A 298 4.66 -12.38 -21.75
N GLY A 299 5.22 -13.14 -20.81
CA GLY A 299 4.75 -14.47 -20.41
C GLY A 299 3.81 -14.42 -19.22
N GLU A 300 2.83 -15.33 -19.18
CA GLU A 300 2.00 -15.61 -18.01
C GLU A 300 2.41 -16.94 -17.39
N TYR A 301 2.65 -16.96 -16.07
CA TYR A 301 2.97 -18.16 -15.32
C TYR A 301 1.98 -18.34 -14.17
N SER A 302 0.90 -19.06 -14.43
CA SER A 302 -0.23 -19.26 -13.52
C SER A 302 -0.61 -20.75 -13.40
N GLY A 303 -1.76 -21.07 -12.81
CA GLY A 303 -2.25 -22.45 -12.71
C GLY A 303 -2.42 -23.13 -14.07
N SER A 304 -2.88 -22.40 -15.08
CA SER A 304 -3.26 -22.90 -16.41
C SER A 304 -2.23 -22.61 -17.50
N VAL A 305 -1.41 -21.58 -17.36
CA VAL A 305 -0.42 -21.13 -18.37
C VAL A 305 0.97 -21.20 -17.76
N LYS A 306 1.97 -21.60 -18.55
CA LYS A 306 3.37 -21.78 -18.11
C LYS A 306 4.36 -21.19 -19.13
N GLU A 307 4.23 -19.90 -19.39
CA GLU A 307 5.09 -19.19 -20.32
C GLU A 307 6.14 -18.35 -19.57
N ILE A 308 7.41 -18.58 -19.91
CA ILE A 308 8.53 -17.79 -19.39
C ILE A 308 9.09 -16.95 -20.52
N ARG A 309 9.03 -15.62 -20.36
CA ARG A 309 9.46 -14.60 -21.31
C ARG A 309 10.36 -13.58 -20.61
N PRO A 310 11.01 -12.66 -21.32
CA PRO A 310 11.82 -11.60 -20.68
C PRO A 310 11.07 -10.80 -19.61
N VAL A 311 9.77 -10.57 -19.80
CA VAL A 311 8.83 -10.09 -18.78
C VAL A 311 7.88 -11.23 -18.45
N THR A 312 7.92 -11.75 -17.24
CA THR A 312 7.06 -12.87 -16.82
C THR A 312 6.20 -12.46 -15.63
N ILE A 313 4.89 -12.65 -15.76
CA ILE A 313 3.91 -12.35 -14.72
C ILE A 313 3.47 -13.67 -14.09
N ALA A 314 3.79 -13.87 -12.81
CA ALA A 314 3.49 -15.10 -12.09
C ALA A 314 2.58 -14.85 -10.88
N THR A 315 1.69 -15.80 -10.58
CA THR A 315 0.84 -15.68 -9.39
C THR A 315 1.55 -16.21 -8.14
N TYR A 316 1.31 -15.60 -6.97
CA TYR A 316 1.81 -16.10 -5.69
C TYR A 316 1.40 -17.57 -5.44
N GLN A 317 0.20 -17.95 -5.88
CA GLN A 317 -0.32 -19.30 -5.70
C GLN A 317 0.51 -20.35 -6.44
N VAL A 318 0.97 -20.06 -7.65
CA VAL A 318 1.75 -21.03 -8.43
C VAL A 318 3.07 -21.34 -7.73
N LEU A 319 3.72 -20.35 -7.13
CA LEU A 319 4.97 -20.53 -6.39
C LEU A 319 4.78 -21.35 -5.11
N THR A 320 3.59 -21.29 -4.49
CA THR A 320 3.30 -22.04 -3.26
C THR A 320 2.77 -23.45 -3.50
N THR A 321 2.52 -23.81 -4.77
CA THR A 321 2.00 -25.13 -5.12
C THR A 321 3.01 -26.24 -4.81
N ARG A 322 2.60 -27.20 -3.99
CA ARG A 322 3.42 -28.35 -3.60
C ARG A 322 2.88 -29.66 -4.14
N ARG A 323 3.79 -30.57 -4.50
CA ARG A 323 3.49 -31.98 -4.79
C ARG A 323 4.49 -32.86 -4.06
N LYS A 324 3.99 -33.80 -3.27
CA LYS A 324 4.82 -34.72 -2.45
C LYS A 324 5.84 -33.97 -1.54
N GLY A 325 5.42 -32.81 -1.00
CA GLY A 325 6.26 -32.01 -0.08
C GLY A 325 7.19 -31.01 -0.77
N SER A 326 7.46 -31.11 -2.06
CA SER A 326 8.35 -30.21 -2.80
C SER A 326 7.57 -29.16 -3.57
N TYR A 327 8.11 -27.96 -3.69
CA TYR A 327 7.56 -26.88 -4.53
C TYR A 327 7.79 -27.22 -6.01
N LEU A 328 6.72 -27.15 -6.82
CA LEU A 328 6.74 -27.59 -8.21
C LEU A 328 7.36 -26.59 -9.19
N HIS A 329 7.35 -25.31 -8.83
CA HIS A 329 7.62 -24.22 -9.77
C HIS A 329 8.82 -23.36 -9.37
N LEU A 330 9.78 -23.93 -8.61
CA LEU A 330 11.03 -23.23 -8.26
C LEU A 330 11.87 -22.91 -9.50
N GLU A 331 11.80 -23.75 -10.53
CA GLU A 331 12.48 -23.54 -11.81
C GLU A 331 12.21 -22.17 -12.44
N LEU A 332 11.03 -21.56 -12.17
CA LEU A 332 10.72 -20.20 -12.61
C LEU A 332 11.73 -19.18 -12.07
N LEU A 333 12.16 -19.36 -10.82
CA LEU A 333 13.05 -18.41 -10.15
C LEU A 333 14.46 -18.43 -10.76
N ASP A 334 14.87 -19.60 -11.27
CA ASP A 334 16.18 -19.83 -11.88
C ASP A 334 16.14 -19.86 -13.42
N ALA A 335 14.94 -19.69 -14.02
CA ALA A 335 14.77 -19.81 -15.47
C ALA A 335 15.45 -18.69 -16.27
N ARG A 336 15.70 -17.56 -15.64
CA ARG A 336 16.40 -16.41 -16.20
C ARG A 336 17.16 -15.66 -15.11
N ASP A 337 18.15 -14.90 -15.52
CA ASP A 337 18.80 -13.90 -14.68
C ASP A 337 17.89 -12.67 -14.53
N TRP A 338 16.97 -12.72 -13.55
CA TRP A 338 16.02 -11.66 -13.29
C TRP A 338 16.72 -10.42 -12.72
N GLY A 339 16.69 -9.29 -13.43
CA GLY A 339 17.30 -8.04 -12.97
C GLY A 339 16.37 -7.22 -12.08
N LEU A 340 15.05 -7.40 -12.23
CA LEU A 340 14.02 -6.76 -11.41
C LEU A 340 12.96 -7.78 -11.00
N VAL A 341 12.58 -7.75 -9.72
CA VAL A 341 11.39 -8.46 -9.23
C VAL A 341 10.40 -7.44 -8.71
N VAL A 342 9.19 -7.45 -9.26
CA VAL A 342 8.08 -6.60 -8.83
C VAL A 342 7.09 -7.44 -8.03
N TYR A 343 6.78 -7.03 -6.82
CA TYR A 343 5.79 -7.65 -5.93
C TYR A 343 4.56 -6.77 -5.89
N ASP A 344 3.50 -7.18 -6.56
CA ASP A 344 2.23 -6.44 -6.52
C ASP A 344 1.40 -6.85 -5.30
N GLU A 345 0.76 -5.87 -4.66
CA GLU A 345 0.06 -6.02 -3.38
C GLU A 345 0.91 -6.75 -2.34
N VAL A 346 2.13 -6.24 -2.13
CA VAL A 346 3.17 -6.89 -1.32
C VAL A 346 2.75 -7.21 0.11
N HIS A 347 1.79 -6.50 0.66
CA HIS A 347 1.20 -6.79 1.97
C HIS A 347 0.51 -8.17 2.04
N LEU A 348 0.08 -8.73 0.90
CA LEU A 348 -0.52 -10.06 0.80
C LEU A 348 0.52 -11.18 0.55
N LEU A 349 1.81 -10.84 0.58
CA LEU A 349 2.89 -11.79 0.30
C LEU A 349 2.83 -12.99 1.27
N PRO A 350 2.53 -14.22 0.78
CA PRO A 350 2.47 -15.38 1.66
C PRO A 350 3.85 -15.75 2.21
N ALA A 351 3.94 -16.18 3.48
CA ALA A 351 5.19 -16.59 4.12
C ALA A 351 5.99 -17.65 3.33
N PRO A 352 5.38 -18.63 2.63
CA PRO A 352 6.12 -19.52 1.76
C PRO A 352 6.76 -18.82 0.55
N VAL A 353 6.06 -17.84 -0.08
CA VAL A 353 6.63 -17.06 -1.19
C VAL A 353 7.77 -16.20 -0.70
N PHE A 354 7.63 -15.60 0.49
CA PHE A 354 8.71 -14.88 1.15
C PHE A 354 10.01 -15.71 1.17
N ARG A 355 9.95 -16.94 1.71
CA ARG A 355 11.12 -17.81 1.80
C ARG A 355 11.70 -18.20 0.44
N LEU A 356 10.83 -18.48 -0.54
CA LEU A 356 11.26 -18.87 -1.88
C LEU A 356 11.92 -17.72 -2.64
N THR A 357 11.36 -16.53 -2.55
CA THR A 357 11.90 -15.36 -3.27
C THR A 357 13.04 -14.67 -2.52
N ALA A 358 13.25 -15.01 -1.25
CA ALA A 358 14.42 -14.54 -0.49
C ALA A 358 15.75 -15.02 -1.12
N SER A 359 15.76 -16.21 -1.75
CA SER A 359 16.91 -16.77 -2.45
C SER A 359 17.11 -16.20 -3.87
N LEU A 360 16.14 -15.48 -4.43
CA LEU A 360 16.30 -14.84 -5.74
C LEU A 360 17.50 -13.89 -5.75
N GLN A 361 18.31 -13.99 -6.80
CA GLN A 361 19.54 -13.23 -6.96
C GLN A 361 19.33 -11.84 -7.58
N ALA A 362 18.09 -11.46 -7.91
CA ALA A 362 17.77 -10.17 -8.52
C ALA A 362 18.30 -9.00 -7.68
N ARG A 363 18.97 -8.06 -8.35
CA ARG A 363 19.53 -6.86 -7.72
C ARG A 363 18.43 -5.94 -7.22
N ARG A 364 17.36 -5.78 -8.02
CA ARG A 364 16.31 -4.82 -7.73
C ARG A 364 15.02 -5.50 -7.35
N ARG A 365 14.39 -5.01 -6.27
CA ARG A 365 13.14 -5.54 -5.75
C ARG A 365 12.19 -4.38 -5.46
N LEU A 366 11.08 -4.33 -6.19
CA LEU A 366 10.05 -3.30 -6.06
C LEU A 366 8.79 -3.90 -5.44
N GLY A 367 8.45 -3.50 -4.24
CA GLY A 367 7.16 -3.77 -3.64
C GLY A 367 6.16 -2.68 -3.96
N LEU A 368 4.98 -3.04 -4.47
CA LEU A 368 3.87 -2.12 -4.73
C LEU A 368 2.70 -2.45 -3.83
N THR A 369 2.12 -1.47 -3.17
CA THR A 369 0.96 -1.68 -2.29
C THR A 369 0.15 -0.41 -2.11
N ALA A 370 -1.11 -0.57 -1.73
CA ALA A 370 -1.92 0.56 -1.26
C ALA A 370 -1.73 0.81 0.25
N THR A 371 -1.33 -0.21 0.99
CA THR A 371 -1.05 -0.14 2.43
C THR A 371 0.13 -1.05 2.75
N LEU A 372 1.06 -0.61 3.57
CA LEU A 372 2.17 -1.46 4.02
C LEU A 372 1.82 -2.24 5.30
N VAL A 373 0.73 -1.90 5.96
CA VAL A 373 0.30 -2.56 7.19
C VAL A 373 -0.18 -3.97 6.88
N ARG A 374 0.41 -4.97 7.53
CA ARG A 374 0.00 -6.37 7.46
C ARG A 374 -0.91 -6.70 8.66
N GLU A 375 -1.97 -7.46 8.42
CA GLU A 375 -2.91 -7.87 9.48
C GLU A 375 -2.28 -8.86 10.48
N ASP A 376 -1.24 -9.57 10.05
CA ASP A 376 -0.48 -10.51 10.87
C ASP A 376 0.71 -9.86 11.61
N GLY A 377 0.90 -8.54 11.47
CA GLY A 377 1.97 -7.78 12.11
C GLY A 377 3.39 -8.13 11.65
N ARG A 378 3.52 -8.67 10.43
CA ARG A 378 4.81 -9.12 9.87
C ARG A 378 5.36 -8.18 8.82
N GLU A 379 5.26 -6.89 9.03
CA GLU A 379 5.84 -5.86 8.16
C GLU A 379 7.37 -6.00 8.07
N ASP A 380 7.99 -6.52 9.14
CA ASP A 380 9.43 -6.81 9.20
C ASP A 380 9.87 -7.85 8.16
N GLU A 381 9.01 -8.81 7.79
CA GLU A 381 9.31 -9.75 6.70
C GLU A 381 9.41 -9.02 5.36
N VAL A 382 8.51 -8.07 5.07
CA VAL A 382 8.53 -7.28 3.83
C VAL A 382 9.79 -6.40 3.78
N PHE A 383 10.10 -5.74 4.89
CA PHE A 383 11.31 -4.93 5.03
C PHE A 383 12.58 -5.77 4.78
N SER A 384 12.66 -6.96 5.36
CA SER A 384 13.84 -7.84 5.21
C SER A 384 13.99 -8.39 3.80
N LEU A 385 12.89 -8.73 3.12
CA LEU A 385 12.92 -9.33 1.79
C LEU A 385 13.15 -8.29 0.68
N ILE A 386 12.36 -7.24 0.71
CA ILE A 386 12.26 -6.28 -0.40
C ILE A 386 13.08 -5.03 -0.09
N GLY A 387 13.02 -4.57 1.14
CA GLY A 387 13.67 -3.35 1.57
C GLY A 387 12.70 -2.40 2.28
N PRO A 388 13.19 -1.19 2.63
CA PRO A 388 12.40 -0.21 3.35
C PRO A 388 11.26 0.37 2.50
N LYS A 389 10.33 1.04 3.18
CA LYS A 389 9.36 1.92 2.51
C LYS A 389 10.11 3.13 1.95
N GLN A 390 10.35 3.13 0.64
CA GLN A 390 11.09 4.17 -0.07
C GLN A 390 10.24 5.40 -0.37
N PHE A 391 8.94 5.17 -0.65
CA PHE A 391 8.05 6.22 -1.08
C PHE A 391 6.61 5.97 -0.63
N GLU A 392 5.96 7.01 -0.15
CA GLU A 392 4.55 7.02 0.19
C GLU A 392 3.94 8.39 -0.14
N VAL A 393 2.73 8.38 -0.67
CA VAL A 393 1.94 9.59 -0.85
C VAL A 393 0.61 9.43 -0.13
N PRO A 394 0.27 10.32 0.81
CA PRO A 394 -1.04 10.34 1.45
C PRO A 394 -2.16 10.51 0.41
N TRP A 395 -3.27 9.81 0.61
CA TRP A 395 -4.40 9.86 -0.31
C TRP A 395 -4.95 11.28 -0.48
N LYS A 396 -4.97 12.07 0.59
CA LYS A 396 -5.41 13.47 0.58
C LYS A 396 -4.54 14.38 -0.30
N GLU A 397 -3.25 14.11 -0.44
CA GLU A 397 -2.39 14.85 -1.37
C GLU A 397 -2.81 14.58 -2.82
N ILE A 398 -3.00 13.32 -3.18
CA ILE A 398 -3.42 12.91 -4.53
C ILE A 398 -4.85 13.39 -4.85
N GLU A 399 -5.73 13.45 -3.83
CA GLU A 399 -7.08 14.01 -3.92
C GLU A 399 -7.01 15.51 -4.19
N ARG A 400 -6.23 16.27 -3.42
CA ARG A 400 -6.03 17.71 -3.60
C ARG A 400 -5.52 18.05 -4.99
N ASP A 401 -4.64 17.21 -5.53
CA ASP A 401 -4.08 17.38 -6.86
C ASP A 401 -5.05 16.91 -7.98
N GLY A 402 -6.26 16.45 -7.64
CA GLY A 402 -7.31 16.07 -8.57
C GLY A 402 -7.11 14.72 -9.28
N PHE A 403 -6.17 13.89 -8.81
CA PHE A 403 -5.90 12.59 -9.42
C PHE A 403 -6.80 11.45 -8.90
N ILE A 404 -7.41 11.62 -7.74
CA ILE A 404 -8.51 10.81 -7.23
C ILE A 404 -9.65 11.70 -6.79
N ALA A 405 -10.88 11.17 -6.76
CA ALA A 405 -12.05 11.92 -6.32
C ALA A 405 -11.96 12.21 -4.81
N SER A 406 -12.52 13.34 -4.37
CA SER A 406 -12.69 13.60 -2.96
C SER A 406 -13.70 12.64 -2.32
N ALA A 407 -13.52 12.33 -1.04
CA ALA A 407 -14.46 11.49 -0.29
C ALA A 407 -14.81 12.08 1.06
N THR A 408 -16.10 11.90 1.43
CA THR A 408 -16.59 12.08 2.80
C THR A 408 -16.88 10.72 3.42
N CYS A 409 -16.47 10.51 4.66
CA CYS A 409 -16.62 9.26 5.37
C CYS A 409 -17.56 9.42 6.56
N HIS A 410 -18.56 8.54 6.67
CA HIS A 410 -19.56 8.55 7.74
C HIS A 410 -19.62 7.19 8.43
N GLU A 411 -19.60 7.17 9.76
CA GLU A 411 -19.89 5.99 10.58
C GLU A 411 -21.29 6.17 11.19
N ILE A 412 -22.22 5.32 10.76
CA ILE A 412 -23.59 5.34 11.27
C ILE A 412 -23.74 4.22 12.29
N ARG A 413 -24.00 4.60 13.54
CA ARG A 413 -24.17 3.66 14.65
C ARG A 413 -25.64 3.34 14.86
N VAL A 414 -25.96 2.04 14.87
CA VAL A 414 -27.31 1.53 15.13
C VAL A 414 -27.31 0.71 16.42
N PRO A 415 -28.38 0.73 17.22
CA PRO A 415 -28.45 -0.08 18.44
C PRO A 415 -28.62 -1.57 18.10
N LEU A 416 -28.06 -2.45 18.91
CA LEU A 416 -28.43 -3.87 18.88
C LEU A 416 -29.85 -4.02 19.44
N ALA A 417 -30.71 -4.77 18.74
CA ALA A 417 -32.07 -5.03 19.17
C ALA A 417 -32.11 -5.64 20.58
N SER A 418 -33.07 -5.24 21.40
CA SER A 418 -33.12 -5.57 22.83
C SER A 418 -33.28 -7.07 23.10
N ASP A 419 -33.98 -7.79 22.25
CA ASP A 419 -34.17 -9.24 22.29
C ASP A 419 -32.86 -10.02 21.94
N MET A 420 -32.02 -9.45 21.06
CA MET A 420 -30.73 -10.02 20.66
C MET A 420 -29.63 -9.83 21.71
N ARG A 421 -29.75 -8.85 22.62
CA ARG A 421 -28.69 -8.53 23.59
C ARG A 421 -28.28 -9.70 24.49
N ARG A 422 -29.24 -10.53 24.90
CA ARG A 422 -28.96 -11.70 25.75
C ARG A 422 -28.17 -12.76 24.96
N ALA A 423 -28.62 -13.09 23.77
CA ALA A 423 -27.96 -14.05 22.89
C ALA A 423 -26.55 -13.56 22.51
N TYR A 424 -26.40 -12.28 22.18
CA TYR A 424 -25.12 -11.64 21.91
C TYR A 424 -24.15 -11.72 23.11
N GLY A 425 -24.66 -11.53 24.34
CA GLY A 425 -23.85 -11.61 25.57
C GLY A 425 -23.27 -13.00 25.83
N SER A 426 -23.96 -14.07 25.39
CA SER A 426 -23.50 -15.46 25.53
C SER A 426 -22.77 -16.01 24.31
N ALA A 427 -22.79 -15.31 23.16
CA ALA A 427 -22.06 -15.71 21.96
C ALA A 427 -20.55 -15.39 22.09
N GLU A 428 -19.70 -16.19 21.42
CA GLU A 428 -18.25 -16.02 21.40
C GLU A 428 -17.70 -16.00 19.98
N GLY A 429 -16.50 -15.46 19.81
CA GLY A 429 -15.73 -15.52 18.58
C GLY A 429 -16.47 -15.01 17.33
N GLU A 430 -16.53 -15.84 16.31
CA GLU A 430 -17.13 -15.53 15.03
C GLU A 430 -18.65 -15.36 15.10
N ASP A 431 -19.34 -16.16 15.90
CA ASP A 431 -20.81 -16.07 16.06
C ASP A 431 -21.20 -14.73 16.69
N ARG A 432 -20.44 -14.28 17.69
CA ARG A 432 -20.64 -12.98 18.34
C ARG A 432 -20.49 -11.83 17.34
N TYR A 433 -19.47 -11.90 16.48
CA TYR A 433 -19.27 -10.90 15.45
C TYR A 433 -20.38 -10.95 14.38
N ARG A 434 -20.74 -12.14 13.91
CA ARG A 434 -21.83 -12.31 12.94
C ARG A 434 -23.12 -11.69 13.45
N MET A 435 -23.55 -12.00 14.69
CA MET A 435 -24.75 -11.42 15.30
C MET A 435 -24.73 -9.88 15.30
N ALA A 436 -23.60 -9.27 15.63
CA ALA A 436 -23.47 -7.82 15.60
C ALA A 436 -23.44 -7.26 14.17
N ALA A 437 -22.70 -7.91 13.27
CA ALA A 437 -22.53 -7.46 11.90
C ALA A 437 -23.82 -7.56 11.06
N THR A 438 -24.68 -8.57 11.35
CA THR A 438 -25.95 -8.81 10.63
C THR A 438 -27.20 -8.35 11.41
N ALA A 439 -27.06 -7.40 12.32
CA ALA A 439 -28.19 -6.90 13.09
C ALA A 439 -29.29 -6.30 12.19
N ASP A 440 -30.53 -6.74 12.35
CA ASP A 440 -31.69 -6.32 11.55
C ASP A 440 -31.94 -4.80 11.61
N THR A 441 -31.50 -4.15 12.71
CA THR A 441 -31.55 -2.69 12.86
C THR A 441 -30.78 -1.92 11.80
N LYS A 442 -29.88 -2.55 11.06
CA LYS A 442 -29.14 -1.96 9.94
C LYS A 442 -30.01 -1.77 8.69
N VAL A 443 -30.95 -2.68 8.42
CA VAL A 443 -31.76 -2.68 7.19
C VAL A 443 -32.54 -1.37 7.00
N PRO A 444 -33.32 -0.87 7.98
CA PRO A 444 -34.04 0.39 7.82
C PRO A 444 -33.10 1.59 7.60
N VAL A 445 -31.93 1.60 8.24
CA VAL A 445 -30.93 2.65 8.06
C VAL A 445 -30.33 2.64 6.67
N VAL A 446 -30.01 1.46 6.13
CA VAL A 446 -29.51 1.32 4.74
C VAL A 446 -30.57 1.80 3.74
N ARG A 447 -31.84 1.44 3.93
CA ARG A 447 -32.95 1.96 3.10
C ARG A 447 -33.05 3.49 3.13
N GLN A 448 -32.90 4.08 4.31
CA GLN A 448 -32.90 5.53 4.48
C GLN A 448 -31.71 6.17 3.74
N LEU A 449 -30.49 5.66 3.92
CA LEU A 449 -29.29 6.14 3.22
C LEU A 449 -29.46 6.07 1.70
N VAL A 450 -30.02 4.97 1.17
CA VAL A 450 -30.30 4.83 -0.26
C VAL A 450 -31.33 5.86 -0.75
N ALA A 451 -32.31 6.20 0.07
CA ALA A 451 -33.31 7.22 -0.24
C ALA A 451 -32.75 8.65 -0.16
N GLU A 452 -31.75 8.90 0.68
CA GLU A 452 -31.04 10.19 0.79
C GLU A 452 -30.21 10.50 -0.48
N HIS A 453 -29.92 9.49 -1.31
CA HIS A 453 -29.12 9.61 -2.55
C HIS A 453 -29.88 9.14 -3.81
N PRO A 454 -30.99 9.80 -4.21
CA PRO A 454 -31.89 9.29 -5.26
C PRO A 454 -31.24 9.23 -6.65
N GLU A 455 -30.31 10.14 -6.95
CA GLU A 455 -29.65 10.26 -8.26
C GLU A 455 -28.31 9.52 -8.32
N SER A 456 -27.84 8.98 -7.20
CA SER A 456 -26.50 8.38 -7.11
C SER A 456 -26.51 6.88 -7.44
N GLN A 457 -25.43 6.43 -8.07
CA GLN A 457 -25.12 5.00 -8.16
C GLN A 457 -24.53 4.52 -6.83
N ILE A 458 -25.15 3.52 -6.23
CA ILE A 458 -24.89 3.08 -4.87
C ILE A 458 -24.41 1.63 -4.86
N LEU A 459 -23.26 1.38 -4.21
CA LEU A 459 -22.80 0.04 -3.86
C LEU A 459 -23.12 -0.25 -2.39
N VAL A 460 -23.85 -1.33 -2.12
CA VAL A 460 -24.03 -1.87 -0.77
C VAL A 460 -23.11 -3.07 -0.60
N ILE A 461 -22.19 -3.02 0.36
CA ILE A 461 -21.09 -3.97 0.49
C ILE A 461 -21.17 -4.70 1.83
N GLY A 462 -21.14 -6.04 1.81
CA GLY A 462 -21.16 -6.83 3.03
C GLY A 462 -20.43 -8.17 2.92
N GLN A 463 -20.31 -8.85 4.06
CA GLN A 463 -19.62 -10.13 4.17
C GLN A 463 -20.59 -11.32 4.15
N TYR A 464 -21.76 -11.18 4.79
CA TYR A 464 -22.70 -12.27 5.04
C TYR A 464 -23.78 -12.31 3.96
N ILE A 465 -23.90 -13.45 3.27
CA ILE A 465 -24.77 -13.59 2.10
C ILE A 465 -26.25 -13.43 2.48
N ASP A 466 -26.67 -14.03 3.60
CA ASP A 466 -28.02 -13.89 4.16
C ASP A 466 -28.43 -12.42 4.39
N GLN A 467 -27.55 -11.62 5.00
CA GLN A 467 -27.76 -10.18 5.15
C GLN A 467 -27.88 -9.46 3.80
N LEU A 468 -27.06 -9.84 2.83
CA LEU A 468 -27.05 -9.20 1.51
C LEU A 468 -28.30 -9.55 0.70
N GLU A 469 -28.80 -10.79 0.82
CA GLU A 469 -30.07 -11.22 0.20
C GLU A 469 -31.24 -10.44 0.79
N GLU A 470 -31.31 -10.32 2.12
CA GLU A 470 -32.32 -9.49 2.80
C GLU A 470 -32.29 -8.03 2.35
N LEU A 471 -31.09 -7.44 2.27
CA LEU A 471 -30.92 -6.07 1.77
C LEU A 471 -31.30 -5.95 0.29
N GLY A 472 -30.98 -6.95 -0.54
CA GLY A 472 -31.38 -7.00 -1.93
C GLY A 472 -32.89 -6.96 -2.10
N GLU A 473 -33.61 -7.76 -1.32
CA GLU A 473 -35.10 -7.74 -1.27
C GLU A 473 -35.62 -6.40 -0.77
N ALA A 474 -35.09 -5.90 0.36
CA ALA A 474 -35.54 -4.64 0.97
C ALA A 474 -35.32 -3.40 0.08
N LEU A 475 -34.30 -3.43 -0.78
CA LEU A 475 -33.92 -2.35 -1.70
C LEU A 475 -34.44 -2.59 -3.13
N ASN A 476 -35.03 -3.73 -3.41
CA ASN A 476 -35.34 -4.20 -4.77
C ASN A 476 -34.13 -4.07 -5.72
N ALA A 477 -32.98 -4.59 -5.27
CA ALA A 477 -31.68 -4.44 -5.93
C ALA A 477 -31.05 -5.82 -6.21
N PRO A 478 -30.35 -6.00 -7.33
CA PRO A 478 -29.63 -7.25 -7.62
C PRO A 478 -28.50 -7.48 -6.61
N VAL A 479 -28.26 -8.78 -6.30
CA VAL A 479 -27.24 -9.22 -5.36
C VAL A 479 -26.18 -10.02 -6.10
N LEU A 480 -24.91 -9.59 -6.00
CA LEU A 480 -23.75 -10.28 -6.54
C LEU A 480 -22.97 -11.00 -5.45
N THR A 481 -22.84 -12.31 -5.60
CA THR A 481 -22.07 -13.16 -4.68
C THR A 481 -21.00 -13.95 -5.43
N GLY A 482 -20.18 -14.71 -4.69
CA GLY A 482 -19.21 -15.64 -5.29
C GLY A 482 -19.86 -16.76 -6.12
N LYS A 483 -21.16 -17.01 -5.93
CA LYS A 483 -21.92 -18.04 -6.68
C LYS A 483 -22.51 -17.50 -8.00
N THR A 484 -22.54 -16.18 -8.19
CA THR A 484 -23.06 -15.55 -9.41
C THR A 484 -22.18 -15.92 -10.61
N PRO A 485 -22.74 -16.50 -11.70
CA PRO A 485 -21.97 -16.84 -12.89
C PRO A 485 -21.22 -15.62 -13.48
N GLU A 486 -20.05 -15.86 -14.07
CA GLU A 486 -19.18 -14.78 -14.58
C GLU A 486 -19.92 -13.91 -15.61
N ARG A 487 -20.64 -14.51 -16.54
CA ARG A 487 -21.42 -13.79 -17.55
C ARG A 487 -22.48 -12.87 -16.94
N GLU A 488 -23.27 -13.37 -15.99
CA GLU A 488 -24.30 -12.58 -15.29
C GLU A 488 -23.67 -11.44 -14.50
N ARG A 489 -22.51 -11.67 -13.89
CA ARG A 489 -21.75 -10.66 -13.17
C ARG A 489 -21.29 -9.52 -14.11
N GLU A 490 -20.77 -9.88 -15.29
CA GLU A 490 -20.35 -8.90 -16.30
C GLU A 490 -21.53 -8.08 -16.82
N GLU A 491 -22.69 -8.73 -17.07
CA GLU A 491 -23.92 -8.06 -17.49
C GLU A 491 -24.41 -7.07 -16.43
N LEU A 492 -24.47 -7.45 -15.16
CA LEU A 492 -24.88 -6.58 -14.06
C LEU A 492 -23.91 -5.41 -13.85
N TYR A 493 -22.61 -5.63 -14.01
CA TYR A 493 -21.64 -4.52 -13.94
C TYR A 493 -21.79 -3.56 -15.12
N ALA A 494 -22.08 -4.06 -16.31
CA ALA A 494 -22.35 -3.23 -17.48
C ALA A 494 -23.63 -2.41 -17.30
N ASP A 495 -24.68 -3.00 -16.72
CA ASP A 495 -25.95 -2.34 -16.41
C ASP A 495 -25.79 -1.26 -15.33
N PHE A 496 -24.98 -1.54 -14.31
CA PHE A 496 -24.66 -0.57 -13.27
C PHE A 496 -23.86 0.60 -13.87
N ARG A 497 -22.80 0.34 -14.66
CA ARG A 497 -22.03 1.41 -15.33
C ARG A 497 -22.90 2.27 -16.25
N ALA A 498 -23.85 1.67 -16.92
CA ALA A 498 -24.80 2.37 -17.80
C ALA A 498 -25.93 3.10 -17.07
N GLY A 499 -25.99 3.03 -15.72
CA GLY A 499 -27.04 3.61 -14.92
C GLY A 499 -28.39 2.89 -14.97
N ARG A 500 -28.50 1.73 -15.64
CA ARG A 500 -29.72 0.91 -15.67
C ARG A 500 -30.01 0.24 -14.34
N VAL A 501 -28.97 -0.10 -13.60
CA VAL A 501 -29.03 -0.55 -12.21
C VAL A 501 -28.45 0.56 -11.35
N ARG A 502 -29.26 1.15 -10.48
CA ARG A 502 -28.83 2.25 -9.59
C ARG A 502 -28.19 1.76 -8.30
N VAL A 503 -28.74 0.71 -7.71
CA VAL A 503 -28.25 0.10 -6.46
C VAL A 503 -27.79 -1.31 -6.76
N LEU A 504 -26.59 -1.64 -6.34
CA LEU A 504 -26.01 -2.98 -6.50
C LEU A 504 -25.49 -3.47 -5.15
N VAL A 505 -25.99 -4.64 -4.72
CA VAL A 505 -25.57 -5.29 -3.47
C VAL A 505 -24.48 -6.30 -3.78
N VAL A 506 -23.32 -6.21 -3.13
CA VAL A 506 -22.15 -7.03 -3.47
C VAL A 506 -21.52 -7.70 -2.25
N SER A 507 -21.17 -8.97 -2.39
CA SER A 507 -20.42 -9.70 -1.37
C SER A 507 -18.90 -9.43 -1.47
N LYS A 508 -18.16 -9.75 -0.41
CA LYS A 508 -16.69 -9.67 -0.34
C LYS A 508 -15.99 -10.33 -1.52
N VAL A 509 -16.46 -11.50 -1.96
CA VAL A 509 -15.84 -12.27 -3.05
C VAL A 509 -15.93 -11.54 -4.40
N ALA A 510 -16.96 -10.75 -4.60
CA ALA A 510 -17.08 -9.91 -5.77
C ALA A 510 -16.10 -8.72 -5.75
N ASN A 511 -15.56 -8.34 -4.58
CA ASN A 511 -14.65 -7.22 -4.42
C ASN A 511 -13.22 -7.48 -4.91
N PHE A 512 -12.72 -8.72 -4.83
CA PHE A 512 -11.30 -9.02 -5.06
C PHE A 512 -10.93 -9.31 -6.53
N SER A 513 -11.91 -9.62 -7.39
CA SER A 513 -11.61 -10.19 -8.71
C SER A 513 -12.04 -9.35 -9.90
N VAL A 514 -12.76 -8.26 -9.69
CA VAL A 514 -13.34 -7.47 -10.79
C VAL A 514 -13.17 -5.98 -10.52
N ASP A 515 -12.93 -5.24 -11.58
CA ASP A 515 -12.99 -3.77 -11.58
C ASP A 515 -14.43 -3.35 -11.27
N LEU A 516 -14.73 -3.15 -9.96
CA LEU A 516 -16.05 -2.69 -9.53
C LEU A 516 -16.37 -1.39 -10.28
N PRO A 517 -17.60 -1.26 -10.80
CA PRO A 517 -17.97 -0.04 -11.49
C PRO A 517 -17.91 1.16 -10.55
N GLU A 518 -17.73 2.31 -11.14
CA GLU A 518 -17.68 3.58 -10.44
C GLU A 518 -19.01 3.86 -9.74
N ALA A 519 -18.96 4.01 -8.42
CA ALA A 519 -20.10 4.41 -7.61
C ALA A 519 -19.86 5.79 -7.00
N SER A 520 -20.93 6.56 -6.80
CA SER A 520 -20.85 7.84 -6.09
C SER A 520 -20.99 7.65 -4.60
N VAL A 521 -21.70 6.60 -4.20
CA VAL A 521 -21.98 6.26 -2.80
C VAL A 521 -21.64 4.79 -2.56
N ALA A 522 -20.95 4.49 -1.48
CA ALA A 522 -20.81 3.13 -0.98
C ALA A 522 -21.33 3.03 0.46
N ILE A 523 -22.06 1.96 0.75
CA ILE A 523 -22.61 1.67 2.07
C ILE A 523 -22.10 0.32 2.52
N GLN A 524 -21.22 0.31 3.49
CA GLN A 524 -20.67 -0.91 4.07
C GLN A 524 -21.50 -1.34 5.27
N VAL A 525 -22.10 -2.53 5.21
CA VAL A 525 -22.98 -3.06 6.27
C VAL A 525 -22.29 -4.09 7.17
N SER A 526 -21.26 -4.75 6.65
CA SER A 526 -20.39 -5.67 7.39
C SER A 526 -19.01 -5.75 6.72
N GLY A 527 -17.98 -6.05 7.48
CA GLY A 527 -16.59 -6.14 6.99
C GLY A 527 -15.84 -7.31 7.60
N ALA A 528 -14.66 -7.66 7.08
CA ALA A 528 -13.84 -8.73 7.62
C ALA A 528 -13.09 -8.24 8.85
N PHE A 529 -13.45 -8.71 10.01
CA PHE A 529 -12.75 -8.64 11.31
C PHE A 529 -11.78 -7.43 11.51
N GLY A 530 -12.15 -6.24 10.97
CA GLY A 530 -11.32 -5.04 11.12
C GLY A 530 -10.20 -4.88 10.09
N SER A 531 -10.26 -5.58 8.95
CA SER A 531 -9.26 -5.47 7.88
C SER A 531 -9.15 -4.05 7.34
N ARG A 532 -7.99 -3.41 7.58
CA ARG A 532 -7.66 -2.08 7.05
C ARG A 532 -7.51 -2.07 5.54
N GLN A 533 -7.04 -3.18 4.99
CA GLN A 533 -6.77 -3.34 3.56
C GLN A 533 -8.05 -3.43 2.74
N GLU A 534 -9.05 -4.15 3.25
CA GLU A 534 -10.35 -4.22 2.58
C GLU A 534 -11.02 -2.85 2.53
N GLU A 535 -10.92 -2.08 3.60
CA GLU A 535 -11.43 -0.70 3.66
C GLU A 535 -10.74 0.17 2.61
N ALA A 536 -9.41 0.12 2.53
CA ALA A 536 -8.63 0.82 1.52
C ALA A 536 -9.05 0.47 0.09
N GLN A 537 -9.21 -0.82 -0.19
CA GLN A 537 -9.60 -1.28 -1.53
C GLN A 537 -11.03 -0.86 -1.88
N ARG A 538 -11.94 -0.89 -0.91
CA ARG A 538 -13.33 -0.47 -1.10
C ARG A 538 -13.44 1.02 -1.40
N LEU A 539 -12.81 1.84 -0.57
CA LEU A 539 -12.80 3.29 -0.79
C LEU A 539 -12.09 3.64 -2.11
N GLY A 540 -10.94 3.06 -2.38
CA GLY A 540 -10.18 3.33 -3.60
C GLY A 540 -10.90 2.97 -4.91
N ARG A 541 -11.99 2.18 -4.84
CA ARG A 541 -12.84 1.89 -6.01
C ARG A 541 -13.88 2.96 -6.27
N ILE A 542 -14.36 3.65 -5.24
CA ILE A 542 -15.30 4.77 -5.39
C ILE A 542 -14.59 6.11 -5.63
N LEU A 543 -13.28 6.18 -5.34
CA LEU A 543 -12.47 7.40 -5.50
C LEU A 543 -11.95 7.63 -6.92
N ARG A 544 -12.54 7.05 -7.95
CA ARG A 544 -12.13 7.31 -9.33
C ARG A 544 -12.65 8.68 -9.79
N PRO A 545 -11.79 9.48 -10.46
CA PRO A 545 -12.21 10.78 -10.96
C PRO A 545 -13.38 10.64 -11.94
N LYS A 546 -14.45 11.40 -11.72
CA LYS A 546 -15.59 11.50 -12.64
C LYS A 546 -15.55 12.83 -13.36
N ALA A 547 -16.07 12.88 -14.58
CA ALA A 547 -16.07 14.10 -15.42
C ALA A 547 -16.93 15.25 -14.81
N HIS A 548 -17.81 14.95 -13.83
CA HIS A 548 -18.71 15.92 -13.16
C HIS A 548 -18.77 15.63 -11.66
N ALA A 549 -17.63 15.60 -10.99
CA ALA A 549 -17.48 15.01 -9.67
C ALA A 549 -18.03 15.87 -8.53
N GLU A 550 -19.17 15.49 -7.99
CA GLU A 550 -19.44 15.59 -6.55
C GLU A 550 -18.52 14.62 -5.78
N ALA A 551 -18.17 14.97 -4.54
CA ALA A 551 -17.38 14.09 -3.67
C ALA A 551 -18.05 12.72 -3.52
N ALA A 552 -17.26 11.64 -3.54
CA ALA A 552 -17.77 10.31 -3.23
C ALA A 552 -18.15 10.22 -1.74
N THR A 553 -19.22 9.51 -1.41
CA THR A 553 -19.65 9.34 -0.02
C THR A 553 -19.52 7.88 0.41
N PHE A 554 -18.86 7.66 1.54
CA PHE A 554 -18.64 6.34 2.10
C PHE A 554 -19.29 6.22 3.47
N TYR A 555 -20.29 5.34 3.58
CA TYR A 555 -20.96 5.03 4.84
C TYR A 555 -20.52 3.69 5.38
N THR A 556 -20.22 3.63 6.68
CA THR A 556 -20.04 2.38 7.42
C THR A 556 -21.14 2.27 8.46
N VAL A 557 -22.05 1.29 8.32
CA VAL A 557 -23.15 1.05 9.25
C VAL A 557 -22.74 0.02 10.29
N VAL A 558 -22.69 0.42 11.55
CA VAL A 558 -22.06 -0.30 12.66
C VAL A 558 -23.04 -0.52 13.78
N THR A 559 -23.03 -1.70 14.41
CA THR A 559 -23.85 -1.95 15.60
C THR A 559 -23.11 -1.47 16.85
N ALA A 560 -23.66 -0.45 17.50
CA ALA A 560 -23.10 0.22 18.66
C ALA A 560 -22.95 -0.72 19.86
N ASP A 561 -21.97 -0.45 20.72
CA ASP A 561 -21.68 -1.20 21.94
C ASP A 561 -21.38 -2.69 21.70
N THR A 562 -20.88 -3.05 20.52
CA THR A 562 -20.57 -4.42 20.13
C THR A 562 -19.15 -4.59 19.58
N VAL A 563 -18.78 -5.84 19.28
CA VAL A 563 -17.51 -6.15 18.60
C VAL A 563 -17.45 -5.56 17.18
N ASP A 564 -18.60 -5.30 16.53
CA ASP A 564 -18.65 -4.67 15.21
C ASP A 564 -18.13 -3.24 15.27
N GLU A 565 -18.50 -2.46 16.29
CA GLU A 565 -17.96 -1.11 16.51
C GLU A 565 -16.45 -1.14 16.76
N ARG A 566 -15.95 -2.10 17.53
CA ARG A 566 -14.52 -2.25 17.77
C ARG A 566 -13.75 -2.54 16.47
N PHE A 567 -14.28 -3.44 15.64
CA PHE A 567 -13.67 -3.75 14.34
C PHE A 567 -13.81 -2.60 13.33
N ALA A 568 -14.93 -1.85 13.35
CA ALA A 568 -15.07 -0.63 12.57
C ALA A 568 -14.00 0.41 12.95
N GLY A 569 -13.71 0.57 14.25
CA GLY A 569 -12.61 1.40 14.73
C GLY A 569 -11.24 0.99 14.16
N HIS A 570 -10.98 -0.29 14.00
CA HIS A 570 -9.75 -0.77 13.36
C HIS A 570 -9.71 -0.43 11.86
N ARG A 571 -10.82 -0.58 11.14
CA ARG A 571 -10.93 -0.22 9.71
C ARG A 571 -10.78 1.27 9.51
N ARG A 572 -11.51 2.09 10.30
CA ARG A 572 -11.45 3.56 10.25
C ARG A 572 -10.03 4.10 10.42
N ARG A 573 -9.21 3.45 11.23
CA ARG A 573 -7.82 3.84 11.48
C ARG A 573 -7.03 4.05 10.19
N PHE A 574 -7.16 3.15 9.21
CA PHE A 574 -6.47 3.29 7.94
C PHE A 574 -6.85 4.58 7.21
N LEU A 575 -8.15 4.88 7.07
CA LEU A 575 -8.59 6.08 6.35
C LEU A 575 -8.20 7.36 7.09
N THR A 576 -8.17 7.31 8.43
CA THR A 576 -7.66 8.42 9.24
C THR A 576 -6.16 8.64 9.03
N GLU A 577 -5.37 7.58 8.90
CA GLU A 577 -3.93 7.67 8.51
C GLU A 577 -3.74 8.35 7.17
N GLN A 578 -4.69 8.17 6.24
CA GLN A 578 -4.69 8.80 4.93
C GLN A 578 -5.28 10.23 4.92
N GLY A 579 -5.62 10.79 6.09
CA GLY A 579 -6.11 12.16 6.25
C GLY A 579 -7.62 12.33 6.10
N TYR A 580 -8.42 11.22 6.11
CA TYR A 580 -9.87 11.32 6.10
C TYR A 580 -10.44 11.46 7.51
N ALA A 581 -11.29 12.46 7.69
CA ALA A 581 -12.11 12.60 8.90
C ALA A 581 -13.43 11.81 8.74
N TYR A 582 -13.88 11.21 9.84
CA TYR A 582 -15.18 10.55 9.92
C TYR A 582 -16.17 11.40 10.68
N THR A 583 -17.36 11.56 10.11
CA THR A 583 -18.52 12.03 10.87
C THR A 583 -19.21 10.82 11.50
N ILE A 584 -19.38 10.82 12.82
CA ILE A 584 -20.01 9.71 13.57
C ILE A 584 -21.43 10.13 13.96
N GLU A 585 -22.41 9.35 13.54
CA GLU A 585 -23.83 9.59 13.79
C GLU A 585 -24.47 8.35 14.40
N THR A 586 -25.43 8.54 15.33
CA THR A 586 -26.25 7.45 15.87
C THR A 586 -27.66 7.56 15.32
N ARG A 587 -28.17 6.50 14.76
CA ARG A 587 -29.54 6.44 14.21
C ARG A 587 -30.37 5.32 14.81
#